data_5f23be39ef54578f0b32a1acff45a8b9
#
_entry.id   5f23be39ef54578f0b32a1acff45a8b9
#
_cell.length_a   1.000
_cell.length_b   1.000
_cell.length_c   1.000
_cell.angle_alpha   90.00
_cell.angle_beta   90.00
_cell.angle_gamma   90.00
#
_symmetry.space_group_name_H-M   'P 1'
#
loop_
_entity.id
_entity.type
_entity.pdbx_description
1 polymer ?
#
loop_
_entity_poly.entity_id
_entity_poly.type
_entity_poly.pdbx_seq_one_letter_code
_entity_poly.pdbx_strand_id
1 'polypeptide(L)'
;MAKKTAVVAVNPVNGMGLFQYLETFFENKIPCTVFAVAESREIRTNSGIGLTADDVIANLKGHEEEYDALVFACGDAVPVFAQHAGEPWNRDLMEVLKTFGETGKPMIGHCAAALLYDNLGI
;
A
#
# COMPACT_ATOMS: atom_id res chain seq x y z
N MET A 1 1.20 -16.26 17.41
CA MET A 1 1.56 -16.09 16.01
C MET A 1 1.93 -14.65 15.72
N ALA A 2 2.99 -14.47 14.94
CA ALA A 2 3.36 -13.11 14.52
C ALA A 2 2.30 -12.54 13.58
N LYS A 3 1.94 -11.28 13.79
CA LYS A 3 1.02 -10.57 12.90
C LYS A 3 1.74 -10.19 11.63
N LYS A 4 1.07 -10.34 10.49
CA LYS A 4 1.60 -9.94 9.19
C LYS A 4 0.94 -8.65 8.73
N THR A 5 1.75 -7.74 8.19
CA THR A 5 1.26 -6.47 7.68
C THR A 5 1.52 -6.37 6.17
N ALA A 6 0.52 -5.98 5.41
CA ALA A 6 0.67 -5.65 4.01
C ALA A 6 0.98 -4.15 3.90
N VAL A 7 2.10 -3.82 3.27
CA VAL A 7 2.49 -2.43 3.02
C VAL A 7 2.27 -2.15 1.54
N VAL A 8 1.39 -1.21 1.25
CA VAL A 8 1.06 -0.83 -0.14
C VAL A 8 1.82 0.44 -0.49
N ALA A 9 2.68 0.37 -1.48
CA ALA A 9 3.53 1.49 -1.88
C ALA A 9 3.19 1.95 -3.30
N VAL A 10 2.80 3.21 -3.44
CA VAL A 10 2.50 3.82 -4.73
C VAL A 10 3.78 4.19 -5.49
N ASN A 11 3.66 4.54 -6.76
CA ASN A 11 4.79 4.94 -7.59
C ASN A 11 4.50 6.31 -8.24
N PRO A 12 5.18 7.40 -7.87
CA PRO A 12 6.24 7.49 -6.86
C PRO A 12 5.70 7.48 -5.43
N VAL A 13 6.49 6.96 -4.51
CA VAL A 13 6.13 6.84 -3.10
C VAL A 13 6.93 7.84 -2.26
N ASN A 14 6.34 8.29 -1.15
CA ASN A 14 7.06 9.07 -0.16
C ASN A 14 8.05 8.14 0.56
N GLY A 15 9.34 8.24 0.19
CA GLY A 15 10.37 7.36 0.72
C GLY A 15 10.52 7.45 2.23
N MET A 16 10.50 8.68 2.77
CA MET A 16 10.63 8.88 4.22
C MET A 16 9.50 8.16 4.96
N GLY A 17 8.26 8.33 4.52
CA GLY A 17 7.12 7.67 5.14
C GLY A 17 7.20 6.15 5.01
N LEU A 18 7.53 5.65 3.82
CA LEU A 18 7.64 4.22 3.58
C LEU A 18 8.70 3.59 4.48
N PHE A 19 9.91 4.14 4.48
CA PHE A 19 11.01 3.57 5.25
C PHE A 19 10.78 3.70 6.75
N GLN A 20 10.12 4.75 7.21
CA GLN A 20 9.77 4.89 8.62
C GLN A 20 8.87 3.73 9.08
N TYR A 21 7.87 3.36 8.29
CA TYR A 21 7.05 2.19 8.59
C TYR A 21 7.87 0.90 8.59
N LEU A 22 8.66 0.69 7.54
CA LEU A 22 9.41 -0.55 7.39
C LEU A 22 10.44 -0.74 8.50
N GLU A 23 11.18 0.32 8.86
CA GLU A 23 12.17 0.25 9.92
C GLU A 23 11.52 0.03 11.28
N THR A 24 10.38 0.67 11.53
CA THR A 24 9.63 0.49 12.78
C THR A 24 9.14 -0.95 12.90
N PHE A 25 8.62 -1.53 11.84
CA PHE A 25 8.18 -2.92 11.83
C PHE A 25 9.33 -3.87 12.06
N PHE A 26 10.47 -3.61 11.43
CA PHE A 26 11.67 -4.42 11.64
C PHE A 26 12.11 -4.40 13.10
N GLU A 27 12.19 -3.22 13.71
CA GLU A 27 12.59 -3.05 15.10
C GLU A 27 11.66 -3.76 16.09
N ASN A 28 10.38 -3.84 15.74
CA ASN A 28 9.35 -4.48 16.58
C ASN A 28 9.07 -5.93 16.16
N LYS A 29 9.86 -6.48 15.24
CA LYS A 29 9.75 -7.86 14.76
C LYS A 29 8.37 -8.18 14.16
N ILE A 30 7.80 -7.23 13.46
CA ILE A 30 6.52 -7.39 12.76
C ILE A 30 6.82 -7.74 11.31
N PRO A 31 6.46 -8.95 10.84
CA PRO A 31 6.65 -9.31 9.44
C PRO A 31 5.80 -8.42 8.53
N CYS A 32 6.38 -7.97 7.43
CA CYS A 32 5.63 -7.20 6.45
C CYS A 32 6.04 -7.59 5.03
N THR A 33 5.12 -7.39 4.08
CA THR A 33 5.36 -7.58 2.67
C THR A 33 4.97 -6.31 1.96
N VAL A 34 5.85 -5.80 1.09
CA VAL A 34 5.63 -4.56 0.35
C VAL A 34 5.06 -4.89 -1.02
N PHE A 35 3.90 -4.33 -1.33
CA PHE A 35 3.21 -4.50 -2.62
C PHE A 35 3.26 -3.20 -3.39
N ALA A 36 3.82 -3.25 -4.60
CA ALA A 36 3.86 -2.08 -5.48
C ALA A 36 2.50 -1.85 -6.15
N VAL A 37 2.00 -0.63 -6.07
CA VAL A 37 0.78 -0.22 -6.80
C VAL A 37 1.22 0.22 -8.20
N ALA A 38 1.59 -0.78 -9.01
CA ALA A 38 2.11 -0.58 -10.36
C ALA A 38 2.07 -1.91 -11.10
N GLU A 39 2.43 -1.88 -12.37
CA GLU A 39 2.49 -3.10 -13.19
C GLU A 39 3.67 -3.99 -12.82
N SER A 40 4.72 -3.42 -12.22
CA SER A 40 5.90 -4.18 -11.83
C SER A 40 6.31 -3.83 -10.39
N ARG A 41 7.21 -4.64 -9.85
CA ARG A 41 7.74 -4.41 -8.50
C ARG A 41 8.69 -3.21 -8.42
N GLU A 42 9.15 -2.72 -9.56
CA GLU A 42 10.08 -1.60 -9.61
C GLU A 42 9.31 -0.28 -9.51
N ILE A 43 9.56 0.46 -8.43
CA ILE A 43 8.94 1.75 -8.19
C ILE A 43 10.02 2.77 -7.81
N ARG A 44 9.63 4.03 -7.71
CA ARG A 44 10.55 5.11 -7.33
C ARG A 44 10.00 5.92 -6.18
N THR A 45 10.89 6.52 -5.40
CA THR A 45 10.49 7.51 -4.41
C THR A 45 10.19 8.83 -5.09
N ASN A 46 9.58 9.76 -4.36
CA ASN A 46 9.34 11.12 -4.86
C ASN A 46 10.64 11.81 -5.28
N SER A 47 11.78 11.44 -4.67
CA SER A 47 13.09 11.98 -5.01
C SER A 47 13.78 11.29 -6.19
N GLY A 48 13.15 10.25 -6.75
CA GLY A 48 13.66 9.57 -7.93
C GLY A 48 14.54 8.35 -7.66
N ILE A 49 14.65 7.93 -6.39
CA ILE A 49 15.44 6.74 -6.02
C ILE A 49 14.64 5.48 -6.38
N GLY A 50 15.28 4.54 -7.08
CA GLY A 50 14.65 3.28 -7.46
C GLY A 50 14.56 2.30 -6.31
N LEU A 51 13.41 1.62 -6.22
CA LEU A 51 13.13 0.60 -5.21
C LEU A 51 12.54 -0.63 -5.89
N THR A 52 12.75 -1.80 -5.30
CA THR A 52 12.08 -3.03 -5.73
C THR A 52 11.22 -3.53 -4.58
N ALA A 53 9.90 -3.56 -4.79
CA ALA A 53 8.97 -4.11 -3.80
C ALA A 53 9.04 -5.65 -3.78
N ASP A 54 8.44 -6.25 -2.76
CA ASP A 54 8.41 -7.72 -2.66
C ASP A 54 7.50 -8.33 -3.70
N ASP A 55 6.39 -7.66 -4.03
CA ASP A 55 5.41 -8.15 -4.99
C ASP A 55 4.60 -6.97 -5.55
N VAL A 56 3.62 -7.23 -6.39
CA VAL A 56 2.71 -6.24 -6.95
C VAL A 56 1.32 -6.38 -6.35
N ILE A 57 0.54 -5.29 -6.40
CA ILE A 57 -0.80 -5.24 -5.78
C ILE A 57 -1.75 -6.32 -6.35
N ALA A 58 -1.59 -6.67 -7.60
CA ALA A 58 -2.42 -7.69 -8.23
C ALA A 58 -2.31 -9.04 -7.51
N ASN A 59 -1.15 -9.33 -6.91
CA ASN A 59 -0.92 -10.58 -6.19
C ASN A 59 -1.39 -10.54 -4.75
N LEU A 60 -1.73 -9.37 -4.22
CA LEU A 60 -2.38 -9.26 -2.91
C LEU A 60 -3.89 -9.54 -3.01
N LYS A 61 -4.48 -9.19 -4.14
CA LYS A 61 -5.89 -9.41 -4.38
C LYS A 61 -6.24 -10.90 -4.27
N GLY A 62 -7.19 -11.23 -3.41
CA GLY A 62 -7.56 -12.62 -3.12
C GLY A 62 -6.76 -13.25 -1.98
N HIS A 63 -5.75 -12.56 -1.45
CA HIS A 63 -4.90 -13.05 -0.36
C HIS A 63 -4.93 -12.14 0.86
N GLU A 64 -5.91 -11.23 0.94
CA GLU A 64 -6.02 -10.25 2.01
C GLU A 64 -6.17 -10.91 3.38
N GLU A 65 -6.75 -12.10 3.44
CA GLU A 65 -6.94 -12.84 4.69
C GLU A 65 -5.64 -13.27 5.35
N GLU A 66 -4.53 -13.31 4.60
CA GLU A 66 -3.22 -13.67 5.13
C GLU A 66 -2.59 -12.56 5.97
N TYR A 67 -3.17 -11.37 5.94
CA TYR A 67 -2.61 -10.18 6.58
C TYR A 67 -3.55 -9.66 7.65
N ASP A 68 -2.98 -9.20 8.76
CA ASP A 68 -3.73 -8.70 9.92
C ASP A 68 -3.95 -7.19 9.86
N ALA A 69 -3.19 -6.48 9.03
CA ALA A 69 -3.28 -5.04 8.89
C ALA A 69 -2.75 -4.61 7.53
N LEU A 70 -3.14 -3.40 7.10
CA LEU A 70 -2.66 -2.79 5.88
C LEU A 70 -2.11 -1.40 6.20
N VAL A 71 -0.94 -1.09 5.63
CA VAL A 71 -0.35 0.24 5.68
C VAL A 71 -0.26 0.79 4.27
N PHE A 72 -0.81 1.97 4.06
CA PHE A 72 -0.78 2.65 2.76
C PHE A 72 0.33 3.70 2.79
N ALA A 73 1.43 3.41 2.11
CA ALA A 73 2.52 4.36 1.94
C ALA A 73 2.21 5.27 0.76
N CYS A 74 1.69 6.45 1.03
CA CYS A 74 1.29 7.39 -0.01
C CYS A 74 2.49 8.06 -0.68
N GLY A 75 2.24 8.80 -1.74
CA GLY A 75 3.25 9.52 -2.48
C GLY A 75 2.59 10.43 -3.51
N ASP A 76 3.38 11.01 -4.38
CA ASP A 76 2.88 11.95 -5.39
C ASP A 76 1.92 11.32 -6.39
N ALA A 77 1.90 9.98 -6.47
CA ALA A 77 0.97 9.29 -7.35
C ALA A 77 -0.48 9.37 -6.87
N VAL A 78 -0.72 9.50 -5.56
CA VAL A 78 -2.08 9.45 -5.00
C VAL A 78 -3.00 10.53 -5.56
N PRO A 79 -2.58 11.81 -5.68
CA PRO A 79 -3.45 12.84 -6.24
C PRO A 79 -3.86 12.63 -7.69
N VAL A 80 -3.13 11.79 -8.43
CA VAL A 80 -3.42 11.55 -9.85
C VAL A 80 -4.08 10.20 -10.11
N PHE A 81 -4.54 9.50 -9.08
CA PHE A 81 -5.21 8.21 -9.23
C PHE A 81 -6.44 8.30 -10.14
N ALA A 82 -7.16 9.43 -10.13
CA ALA A 82 -8.31 9.59 -10.98
C ALA A 82 -7.95 9.52 -12.47
N GLN A 83 -6.74 9.95 -12.83
CA GLN A 83 -6.25 9.89 -14.21
C GLN A 83 -5.90 8.47 -14.64
N HIS A 84 -5.73 7.57 -13.67
CA HIS A 84 -5.36 6.18 -13.89
C HIS A 84 -6.47 5.21 -13.48
N ALA A 85 -7.72 5.68 -13.41
CA ALA A 85 -8.83 4.87 -12.92
C ALA A 85 -9.06 3.61 -13.77
N GLY A 86 -8.68 3.64 -15.05
CA GLY A 86 -8.83 2.49 -15.93
C GLY A 86 -7.68 1.48 -15.86
N GLU A 87 -6.60 1.80 -15.16
CA GLU A 87 -5.44 0.92 -15.06
C GLU A 87 -5.73 -0.28 -14.15
N PRO A 88 -5.34 -1.50 -14.56
CA PRO A 88 -5.62 -2.70 -13.74
C PRO A 88 -5.06 -2.60 -12.32
N TRP A 89 -3.84 -2.08 -12.15
CA TRP A 89 -3.24 -1.97 -10.82
C TRP A 89 -4.03 -1.04 -9.91
N ASN A 90 -4.66 0.01 -10.46
CA ASN A 90 -5.45 0.93 -9.67
C ASN A 90 -6.77 0.28 -9.23
N ARG A 91 -7.40 -0.47 -10.12
CA ARG A 91 -8.62 -1.22 -9.77
C ARG A 91 -8.33 -2.27 -8.70
N ASP A 92 -7.20 -2.98 -8.84
CA ASP A 92 -6.78 -3.97 -7.85
C ASP A 92 -6.56 -3.34 -6.49
N LEU A 93 -5.93 -2.16 -6.45
CA LEU A 93 -5.75 -1.42 -5.19
C LEU A 93 -7.10 -1.10 -4.54
N MET A 94 -8.05 -0.57 -5.30
CA MET A 94 -9.36 -0.21 -4.76
C MET A 94 -10.08 -1.42 -4.19
N GLU A 95 -10.02 -2.56 -4.87
CA GLU A 95 -10.65 -3.80 -4.38
C GLU A 95 -9.98 -4.31 -3.11
N VAL A 96 -8.65 -4.26 -3.05
CA VAL A 96 -7.90 -4.65 -1.84
C VAL A 96 -8.29 -3.77 -0.65
N LEU A 97 -8.33 -2.45 -0.85
CA LEU A 97 -8.70 -1.53 0.22
C LEU A 97 -10.12 -1.80 0.73
N LYS A 98 -11.07 -2.05 -0.17
CA LYS A 98 -12.45 -2.36 0.22
C LYS A 98 -12.52 -3.66 1.02
N THR A 99 -11.79 -4.69 0.60
CA THR A 99 -11.76 -5.97 1.29
C THR A 99 -11.24 -5.81 2.72
N PHE A 100 -10.15 -5.08 2.90
CA PHE A 100 -9.64 -4.80 4.24
C PHE A 100 -10.63 -4.01 5.09
N GLY A 101 -11.29 -3.02 4.50
CA GLY A 101 -12.31 -2.24 5.20
C GLY A 101 -13.48 -3.10 5.67
N GLU A 102 -13.93 -4.03 4.84
CA GLU A 102 -15.04 -4.92 5.17
C GLU A 102 -14.70 -5.90 6.28
N THR A 103 -13.44 -6.30 6.41
CA THR A 103 -12.99 -7.24 7.45
C THR A 103 -12.80 -6.59 8.81
N GLY A 104 -12.79 -5.25 8.88
CA GLY A 104 -12.55 -4.53 10.12
C GLY A 104 -11.11 -4.55 10.60
N LYS A 105 -10.18 -5.01 9.78
CA LYS A 105 -8.76 -5.02 10.13
C LYS A 105 -8.19 -3.61 10.13
N PRO A 106 -7.16 -3.33 10.94
CA PRO A 106 -6.53 -2.00 10.96
C PRO A 106 -6.02 -1.60 9.59
N MET A 107 -6.33 -0.38 9.18
CA MET A 107 -5.84 0.24 7.95
C MET A 107 -5.17 1.55 8.33
N ILE A 108 -3.87 1.62 8.11
CA ILE A 108 -3.05 2.75 8.50
C ILE A 108 -2.65 3.53 7.25
N GLY A 109 -2.73 4.85 7.32
CA GLY A 109 -2.31 5.72 6.25
C GLY A 109 -2.23 7.14 6.78
N HIS A 110 -1.62 8.02 5.99
CA HIS A 110 -1.51 9.43 6.35
C HIS A 110 -1.70 10.29 5.11
N CYS A 111 -1.95 11.58 5.31
CA CYS A 111 -2.14 12.54 4.22
C CYS A 111 -3.21 12.08 3.23
N ALA A 112 -2.85 11.97 1.96
CA ALA A 112 -3.77 11.61 0.89
C ALA A 112 -4.38 10.21 1.06
N ALA A 113 -3.69 9.29 1.74
CA ALA A 113 -4.23 7.94 1.98
C ALA A 113 -5.46 7.98 2.89
N ALA A 114 -5.45 8.80 3.93
CA ALA A 114 -6.60 8.95 4.82
C ALA A 114 -7.81 9.49 4.06
N LEU A 115 -7.59 10.46 3.16
CA LEU A 115 -8.65 11.01 2.32
C LEU A 115 -9.21 9.94 1.37
N LEU A 116 -8.33 9.11 0.81
CA LEU A 116 -8.76 8.02 -0.06
C LEU A 116 -9.62 7.01 0.70
N TYR A 117 -9.24 6.65 1.92
CA TYR A 117 -10.03 5.76 2.76
C TYR A 117 -11.43 6.35 3.02
N ASP A 118 -11.49 7.63 3.33
CA ASP A 118 -12.75 8.33 3.58
C ASP A 118 -13.66 8.30 2.34
N ASN A 119 -13.09 8.56 1.17
CA ASN A 119 -13.83 8.54 -0.09
C ASN A 119 -14.37 7.14 -0.44
N LEU A 120 -13.73 6.09 0.04
CA LEU A 120 -14.18 4.72 -0.16
C LEU A 120 -15.17 4.24 0.93
N GLY A 121 -15.42 5.06 1.94
CA GLY A 121 -16.31 4.70 3.03
C GLY A 121 -15.72 3.69 4.02
N ILE A 122 -14.41 3.73 4.16
CA ILE A 122 -13.70 2.77 5.02
C ILE A 122 -13.37 3.39 6.38
#